data_6ecdb1d4782f929dd93d0be200113c71
#
_entry.id   6ecdb1d4782f929dd93d0be200113c71
#
_cell.length_a   1.000
_cell.length_b   1.000
_cell.length_c   1.000
_cell.angle_alpha   90.00
_cell.angle_beta   90.00
_cell.angle_gamma   90.00
#
_symmetry.space_group_name_H-M   'P 1'
#
loop_
_entity.id
_entity.type
_entity.pdbx_description
1 polymer ?
#
loop_
_entity_poly.entity_id
_entity_poly.type
_entity_poly.pdbx_seq_one_letter_code
_entity_poly.pdbx_strand_id
1 'polypeptide(L)'
;MSQSPFLLDLAAMVRAGAVNHAWSLFAGAGLAASDDPAVLTLKGRILKDRARAAEGGARAELYGQAAAAYLAAAPLGGGAYALINAATLSLLAGDEAAARIHALAVLETADDDTPYYQAATRAEALLVLRRFAEARAALDAAVAVAPRAWEDHAVTLRQFRLLLATLNEDDGWLAVLAPPRALHFAGHMAVSPDDEALAGQVASLVSEERVAFGYGALAAGADILIAETLAAAGVELHVLLPADPAVFRAQSVIPWGEAWGPRFDRLIAEADSVRVTAPDATDVGPQAITLAAETAMGLAVLKAAALASEAVQVLVLDEPGAPAATPWTRAGRRQRILTAARRTAAATRSPQSVSPQSVSRLAAFLGCALDLSAETDPRDLLRDLAKAIQDGPVPLTAPSWSGRTLLLVYAAPADAARAARAIAAALGARVRLAASHGLTVMAPDPFGDGPLATSAQAEVVAGLLAATPAGAIHLGLTFAAVLSAAGPADLAQRLMDLTGDELGPYALRV
;
A
#
# COMPACT_ATOMS: atom_id res chain seq x y z
N MET A 1 -2.31 -12.83 -29.47
CA MET A 1 -0.95 -12.42 -29.92
C MET A 1 -0.13 -12.10 -28.69
N SER A 2 1.07 -12.71 -28.55
CA SER A 2 1.95 -12.43 -27.39
C SER A 2 2.44 -10.99 -27.48
N GLN A 3 2.20 -10.18 -26.45
CA GLN A 3 2.76 -8.83 -26.37
C GLN A 3 4.29 -8.91 -26.37
N SER A 4 4.93 -7.99 -27.09
CA SER A 4 6.40 -7.91 -27.10
C SER A 4 6.92 -7.77 -25.66
N PRO A 5 7.98 -8.51 -25.26
CA PRO A 5 8.59 -8.37 -23.92
C PRO A 5 8.90 -6.92 -23.57
N PHE A 6 9.32 -6.13 -24.53
CA PHE A 6 9.61 -4.70 -24.34
C PHE A 6 8.36 -3.89 -23.93
N LEU A 7 7.17 -4.18 -24.48
CA LEU A 7 5.93 -3.50 -24.05
C LEU A 7 5.53 -3.90 -22.64
N LEU A 8 5.78 -5.15 -22.23
CA LEU A 8 5.54 -5.60 -20.86
C LEU A 8 6.47 -4.90 -19.86
N ASP A 9 7.74 -4.72 -20.23
CA ASP A 9 8.71 -3.98 -19.42
C ASP A 9 8.30 -2.52 -19.24
N LEU A 10 7.90 -1.85 -20.33
CA LEU A 10 7.38 -0.48 -20.26
C LEU A 10 6.13 -0.38 -19.36
N ALA A 11 5.21 -1.33 -19.48
CA ALA A 11 4.02 -1.37 -18.64
C ALA A 11 4.38 -1.61 -17.16
N ALA A 12 5.40 -2.42 -16.86
CA ALA A 12 5.91 -2.63 -15.51
C ALA A 12 6.56 -1.35 -14.95
N MET A 13 7.36 -0.63 -15.75
CA MET A 13 7.93 0.68 -15.35
C MET A 13 6.84 1.69 -15.00
N VAL A 14 5.77 1.75 -15.81
CA VAL A 14 4.62 2.64 -15.54
C VAL A 14 3.95 2.28 -14.22
N ARG A 15 3.71 0.98 -13.97
CA ARG A 15 3.18 0.52 -12.68
C ARG A 15 4.10 0.86 -11.51
N ALA A 16 5.41 0.78 -11.71
CA ALA A 16 6.42 1.13 -10.69
C ALA A 16 6.60 2.66 -10.51
N GLY A 17 5.84 3.50 -11.20
CA GLY A 17 5.92 4.95 -11.10
C GLY A 17 7.05 5.61 -11.90
N ALA A 18 7.88 4.84 -12.62
CA ALA A 18 8.95 5.36 -13.50
C ALA A 18 8.40 5.86 -14.85
N VAL A 19 7.31 6.64 -14.80
CA VAL A 19 6.49 7.02 -15.96
C VAL A 19 7.28 7.83 -17.00
N ASN A 20 8.11 8.79 -16.55
CA ASN A 20 8.90 9.62 -17.46
C ASN A 20 10.01 8.80 -18.15
N HIS A 21 10.62 7.85 -17.44
CA HIS A 21 11.59 6.95 -18.03
C HIS A 21 10.95 6.01 -19.07
N ALA A 22 9.80 5.43 -18.70
CA ALA A 22 9.01 4.61 -19.63
C ALA A 22 8.64 5.39 -20.89
N TRP A 23 8.27 6.67 -20.77
CA TRP A 23 7.99 7.53 -21.91
C TRP A 23 9.22 7.78 -22.78
N SER A 24 10.38 8.04 -22.17
CA SER A 24 11.62 8.27 -22.92
C SER A 24 12.02 7.04 -23.75
N LEU A 25 11.92 5.84 -23.18
CA LEU A 25 12.18 4.59 -23.88
C LEU A 25 11.13 4.33 -24.98
N PHE A 26 9.84 4.56 -24.68
CA PHE A 26 8.74 4.42 -25.63
C PHE A 26 8.93 5.31 -26.86
N ALA A 27 9.25 6.59 -26.64
CA ALA A 27 9.50 7.55 -27.71
C ALA A 27 10.79 7.25 -28.47
N GLY A 28 11.87 6.93 -27.76
CA GLY A 28 13.17 6.56 -28.35
C GLY A 28 13.12 5.32 -29.24
N ALA A 29 12.22 4.36 -28.93
CA ALA A 29 11.95 3.20 -29.75
C ALA A 29 11.06 3.48 -30.98
N GLY A 30 10.66 4.74 -31.22
CA GLY A 30 9.79 5.12 -32.33
C GLY A 30 8.32 4.70 -32.18
N LEU A 31 7.93 4.17 -31.02
CA LEU A 31 6.57 3.65 -30.77
C LEU A 31 5.50 4.76 -30.72
N ALA A 32 5.91 6.02 -30.57
CA ALA A 32 4.98 7.15 -30.53
C ALA A 32 4.16 7.33 -31.82
N ALA A 33 4.68 6.84 -32.96
CA ALA A 33 4.03 6.89 -34.27
C ALA A 33 3.39 5.55 -34.69
N SER A 34 3.33 4.56 -33.81
CA SER A 34 2.77 3.24 -34.10
C SER A 34 1.24 3.25 -34.14
N ASP A 35 0.68 2.50 -35.09
CA ASP A 35 -0.76 2.23 -35.19
C ASP A 35 -1.18 0.88 -34.58
N ASP A 36 -0.26 0.17 -33.93
CA ASP A 36 -0.58 -1.07 -33.23
C ASP A 36 -1.49 -0.79 -32.02
N PRO A 37 -2.65 -1.47 -31.89
CA PRO A 37 -3.63 -1.18 -30.83
C PRO A 37 -3.08 -1.38 -29.42
N ALA A 38 -2.17 -2.33 -29.20
CA ALA A 38 -1.54 -2.53 -27.89
C ALA A 38 -0.57 -1.39 -27.57
N VAL A 39 0.17 -0.90 -28.57
CA VAL A 39 1.07 0.26 -28.44
C VAL A 39 0.26 1.54 -28.20
N LEU A 40 -0.85 1.76 -28.92
CA LEU A 40 -1.74 2.89 -28.73
C LEU A 40 -2.36 2.91 -27.32
N THR A 41 -2.82 1.75 -26.83
CA THR A 41 -3.37 1.62 -25.47
C THR A 41 -2.30 1.93 -24.42
N LEU A 42 -1.08 1.41 -24.59
CA LEU A 42 0.04 1.71 -23.68
C LEU A 42 0.43 3.20 -23.73
N LYS A 43 0.46 3.80 -24.93
CA LYS A 43 0.67 5.26 -25.09
C LYS A 43 -0.35 6.07 -24.32
N GLY A 44 -1.63 5.75 -24.46
CA GLY A 44 -2.72 6.40 -23.72
C GLY A 44 -2.51 6.29 -22.21
N ARG A 45 -2.14 5.10 -21.72
CA ARG A 45 -1.84 4.86 -20.29
C ARG A 45 -0.65 5.68 -19.79
N ILE A 46 0.48 5.69 -20.51
CA ILE A 46 1.67 6.46 -20.15
C ILE A 46 1.33 7.95 -20.07
N LEU A 47 0.65 8.48 -21.10
CA LEU A 47 0.27 9.91 -21.17
C LEU A 47 -0.70 10.29 -20.05
N LYS A 48 -1.69 9.43 -19.74
CA LYS A 48 -2.61 9.61 -18.61
C LYS A 48 -1.86 9.72 -17.27
N ASP A 49 -0.89 8.84 -17.04
CA ASP A 49 -0.13 8.86 -15.78
C ASP A 49 0.85 10.05 -15.73
N ARG A 50 1.41 10.49 -16.85
CA ARG A 50 2.16 11.76 -16.95
C ARG A 50 1.28 12.97 -16.67
N ALA A 51 0.05 12.99 -17.18
CA ALA A 51 -0.90 14.06 -16.92
C ALA A 51 -1.22 14.23 -15.42
N ARG A 52 -1.32 13.10 -14.69
CA ARG A 52 -1.54 13.13 -13.22
C ARG A 52 -0.42 13.83 -12.45
N ALA A 53 0.81 13.81 -12.96
CA ALA A 53 1.96 14.46 -12.35
C ALA A 53 2.16 15.90 -12.85
N ALA A 54 1.48 16.31 -13.93
CA ALA A 54 1.55 17.65 -14.50
C ALA A 54 0.50 18.60 -13.88
N GLU A 55 0.66 19.91 -14.13
CA GLU A 55 -0.25 20.94 -13.64
C GLU A 55 -0.72 21.87 -14.78
N GLY A 56 -1.83 22.56 -14.55
CA GLY A 56 -2.35 23.59 -15.46
C GLY A 56 -2.57 23.08 -16.89
N GLY A 57 -2.20 23.90 -17.88
CA GLY A 57 -2.39 23.61 -19.31
C GLY A 57 -1.65 22.36 -19.79
N ALA A 58 -0.48 22.05 -19.23
CA ALA A 58 0.28 20.84 -19.59
C ALA A 58 -0.48 19.55 -19.19
N ARG A 59 -1.18 19.57 -18.07
CA ARG A 59 -2.06 18.46 -17.65
C ARG A 59 -3.17 18.23 -18.66
N ALA A 60 -3.89 19.29 -19.06
CA ALA A 60 -4.98 19.22 -20.02
C ALA A 60 -4.50 18.72 -21.39
N GLU A 61 -3.36 19.21 -21.86
CA GLU A 61 -2.77 18.76 -23.13
C GLU A 61 -2.42 17.27 -23.10
N LEU A 62 -1.78 16.79 -22.03
CA LEU A 62 -1.45 15.36 -21.87
C LEU A 62 -2.70 14.48 -21.80
N TYR A 63 -3.78 14.93 -21.15
CA TYR A 63 -5.05 14.21 -21.18
C TYR A 63 -5.64 14.16 -22.58
N GLY A 64 -5.61 15.25 -23.34
CA GLY A 64 -6.05 15.29 -24.73
C GLY A 64 -5.26 14.34 -25.62
N GLN A 65 -3.93 14.31 -25.48
CA GLN A 65 -3.07 13.36 -26.21
C GLN A 65 -3.36 11.90 -25.81
N ALA A 66 -3.65 11.62 -24.54
CA ALA A 66 -4.03 10.30 -24.07
C ALA A 66 -5.39 9.89 -24.63
N ALA A 67 -6.39 10.79 -24.65
CA ALA A 67 -7.69 10.56 -25.25
C ALA A 67 -7.57 10.20 -26.73
N ALA A 68 -6.77 10.94 -27.50
CA ALA A 68 -6.51 10.66 -28.91
C ALA A 68 -5.87 9.28 -29.14
N ALA A 69 -4.95 8.85 -28.28
CA ALA A 69 -4.35 7.52 -28.38
C ALA A 69 -5.36 6.40 -28.14
N TYR A 70 -6.22 6.52 -27.12
CA TYR A 70 -7.29 5.55 -26.89
C TYR A 70 -8.33 5.55 -28.01
N LEU A 71 -8.71 6.74 -28.52
CA LEU A 71 -9.65 6.85 -29.63
C LEU A 71 -9.12 6.15 -30.90
N ALA A 72 -7.82 6.28 -31.20
CA ALA A 72 -7.19 5.58 -32.32
C ALA A 72 -7.17 4.05 -32.11
N ALA A 73 -7.09 3.55 -30.87
CA ALA A 73 -7.12 2.13 -30.56
C ALA A 73 -8.53 1.52 -30.69
N ALA A 74 -9.60 2.31 -30.52
CA ALA A 74 -10.98 1.84 -30.43
C ALA A 74 -11.40 1.01 -31.67
N PRO A 75 -11.25 1.45 -32.93
CA PRO A 75 -11.63 0.68 -34.11
C PRO A 75 -10.73 -0.53 -34.40
N LEU A 76 -9.58 -0.62 -33.73
CA LEU A 76 -8.57 -1.67 -33.93
C LEU A 76 -8.69 -2.80 -32.88
N GLY A 77 -9.83 -2.91 -32.22
CA GLY A 77 -10.11 -3.93 -31.20
C GLY A 77 -10.07 -3.39 -29.77
N GLY A 78 -9.89 -2.08 -29.56
CA GLY A 78 -9.98 -1.45 -28.24
C GLY A 78 -11.42 -1.32 -27.71
N GLY A 79 -12.42 -1.36 -28.58
CA GLY A 79 -13.84 -1.41 -28.24
C GLY A 79 -14.32 -0.37 -27.22
N ALA A 80 -15.27 -0.79 -26.40
CA ALA A 80 -15.87 0.06 -25.35
C ALA A 80 -14.85 0.56 -24.33
N TYR A 81 -13.85 -0.26 -23.98
CA TYR A 81 -12.77 0.13 -23.07
C TYR A 81 -11.97 1.34 -23.57
N ALA A 82 -11.59 1.35 -24.85
CA ALA A 82 -10.83 2.47 -25.41
C ALA A 82 -11.72 3.72 -25.54
N LEU A 83 -12.98 3.56 -25.94
CA LEU A 83 -13.93 4.67 -26.06
C LEU A 83 -14.22 5.34 -24.70
N ILE A 84 -14.42 4.57 -23.63
CA ILE A 84 -14.70 5.15 -22.31
C ILE A 84 -13.47 5.90 -21.75
N ASN A 85 -12.24 5.37 -21.95
CA ASN A 85 -11.04 6.09 -21.61
C ASN A 85 -10.91 7.39 -22.42
N ALA A 86 -11.21 7.37 -23.71
CA ALA A 86 -11.21 8.58 -24.54
C ALA A 86 -12.25 9.60 -24.05
N ALA A 87 -13.48 9.18 -23.72
CA ALA A 87 -14.53 10.04 -23.18
C ALA A 87 -14.10 10.73 -21.88
N THR A 88 -13.66 9.97 -20.92
CA THR A 88 -13.22 10.46 -19.62
C THR A 88 -12.03 11.41 -19.74
N LEU A 89 -11.01 11.04 -20.54
CA LEU A 89 -9.81 11.85 -20.71
C LEU A 89 -10.09 13.15 -21.49
N SER A 90 -11.03 13.15 -22.44
CA SER A 90 -11.53 14.37 -23.09
C SER A 90 -12.19 15.31 -22.09
N LEU A 91 -13.01 14.77 -21.18
CA LEU A 91 -13.63 15.57 -20.11
C LEU A 91 -12.57 16.17 -19.19
N LEU A 92 -11.58 15.39 -18.77
CA LEU A 92 -10.45 15.85 -17.93
C LEU A 92 -9.53 16.86 -18.65
N ALA A 93 -9.49 16.84 -19.98
CA ALA A 93 -8.82 17.84 -20.81
C ALA A 93 -9.63 19.15 -20.97
N GLY A 94 -10.89 19.15 -20.54
CA GLY A 94 -11.80 20.29 -20.72
C GLY A 94 -12.56 20.29 -22.06
N ASP A 95 -12.44 19.21 -22.86
CA ASP A 95 -13.20 19.05 -24.12
C ASP A 95 -14.50 18.28 -23.87
N GLU A 96 -15.51 19.01 -23.36
CA GLU A 96 -16.82 18.41 -23.08
C GLU A 96 -17.53 17.92 -24.35
N ALA A 97 -17.28 18.55 -25.51
CA ALA A 97 -17.92 18.18 -26.76
C ALA A 97 -17.42 16.80 -27.24
N ALA A 98 -16.10 16.59 -27.26
CA ALA A 98 -15.51 15.31 -27.59
C ALA A 98 -15.88 14.23 -26.55
N ALA A 99 -15.84 14.56 -25.27
CA ALA A 99 -16.24 13.64 -24.19
C ALA A 99 -17.66 13.09 -24.41
N ARG A 100 -18.61 13.98 -24.76
CA ARG A 100 -20.00 13.62 -25.04
C ARG A 100 -20.12 12.70 -26.27
N ILE A 101 -19.42 13.00 -27.36
CA ILE A 101 -19.43 12.17 -28.59
C ILE A 101 -18.92 10.76 -28.26
N HIS A 102 -17.79 10.65 -27.56
CA HIS A 102 -17.19 9.36 -27.23
C HIS A 102 -18.05 8.57 -26.23
N ALA A 103 -18.67 9.22 -25.25
CA ALA A 103 -19.58 8.58 -24.31
C ALA A 103 -20.85 8.05 -24.99
N LEU A 104 -21.40 8.74 -25.98
CA LEU A 104 -22.50 8.21 -26.80
C LEU A 104 -22.07 6.97 -27.58
N ALA A 105 -20.88 7.01 -28.18
CA ALA A 105 -20.35 5.86 -28.91
C ALA A 105 -20.17 4.62 -28.00
N VAL A 106 -19.77 4.81 -26.71
CA VAL A 106 -19.72 3.70 -25.74
C VAL A 106 -21.08 3.02 -25.60
N LEU A 107 -22.16 3.80 -25.51
CA LEU A 107 -23.53 3.24 -25.32
C LEU A 107 -24.04 2.45 -26.53
N GLU A 108 -23.48 2.70 -27.71
CA GLU A 108 -23.81 2.04 -28.97
C GLU A 108 -22.90 0.88 -29.31
N THR A 109 -21.73 0.78 -28.64
CA THR A 109 -20.72 -0.26 -28.90
C THR A 109 -21.04 -1.50 -28.09
N ALA A 110 -20.95 -2.68 -28.72
CA ALA A 110 -21.01 -3.94 -28.01
C ALA A 110 -19.78 -4.07 -27.11
N ASP A 111 -20.00 -4.53 -25.88
CA ASP A 111 -18.96 -4.74 -24.88
C ASP A 111 -18.86 -6.24 -24.61
N ASP A 112 -17.68 -6.80 -24.74
CA ASP A 112 -17.36 -8.22 -24.53
C ASP A 112 -16.62 -8.48 -23.21
N ASP A 113 -16.48 -7.47 -22.36
CA ASP A 113 -15.90 -7.56 -21.02
C ASP A 113 -16.81 -8.36 -20.05
N THR A 114 -16.37 -8.52 -18.83
CA THR A 114 -17.18 -9.16 -17.78
C THR A 114 -18.48 -8.40 -17.53
N PRO A 115 -19.56 -9.06 -17.08
CA PRO A 115 -20.83 -8.38 -16.80
C PRO A 115 -20.71 -7.19 -15.84
N TYR A 116 -19.77 -7.26 -14.89
CA TYR A 116 -19.48 -6.13 -14.00
C TYR A 116 -18.96 -4.94 -14.80
N TYR A 117 -17.89 -5.13 -15.58
CA TYR A 117 -17.25 -4.03 -16.32
C TYR A 117 -18.11 -3.50 -17.45
N GLN A 118 -18.95 -4.34 -18.10
CA GLN A 118 -19.96 -3.87 -19.05
C GLN A 118 -20.91 -2.85 -18.41
N ALA A 119 -21.46 -3.18 -17.22
CA ALA A 119 -22.37 -2.29 -16.50
C ALA A 119 -21.64 -1.05 -15.96
N ALA A 120 -20.42 -1.18 -15.44
CA ALA A 120 -19.62 -0.08 -14.92
C ALA A 120 -19.20 0.91 -16.03
N THR A 121 -18.76 0.40 -17.20
CA THR A 121 -18.41 1.21 -18.39
C THR A 121 -19.64 1.99 -18.89
N ARG A 122 -20.80 1.33 -18.96
CA ARG A 122 -22.06 2.00 -19.29
C ARG A 122 -22.42 3.09 -18.28
N ALA A 123 -22.27 2.81 -16.98
CA ALA A 123 -22.55 3.77 -15.91
C ALA A 123 -21.59 5.00 -16.00
N GLU A 124 -20.32 4.78 -16.29
CA GLU A 124 -19.34 5.85 -16.49
C GLU A 124 -19.69 6.71 -17.71
N ALA A 125 -20.08 6.11 -18.84
CA ALA A 125 -20.53 6.85 -20.02
C ALA A 125 -21.77 7.71 -19.75
N LEU A 126 -22.75 7.17 -19.01
CA LEU A 126 -23.95 7.92 -18.60
C LEU A 126 -23.59 9.08 -17.66
N LEU A 127 -22.58 8.91 -16.79
CA LEU A 127 -22.09 9.97 -15.92
C LEU A 127 -21.45 11.11 -16.73
N VAL A 128 -20.59 10.81 -17.71
CA VAL A 128 -19.99 11.79 -18.63
C VAL A 128 -21.08 12.55 -19.40
N LEU A 129 -22.17 11.87 -19.76
CA LEU A 129 -23.34 12.48 -20.42
C LEU A 129 -24.25 13.30 -19.48
N ARG A 130 -23.92 13.42 -18.19
CA ARG A 130 -24.71 14.05 -17.13
C ARG A 130 -26.10 13.42 -16.94
N ARG A 131 -26.26 12.14 -17.30
CA ARG A 131 -27.48 11.34 -17.08
C ARG A 131 -27.38 10.66 -15.70
N PHE A 132 -27.36 11.48 -14.64
CA PHE A 132 -26.98 11.05 -13.28
C PHE A 132 -27.87 9.93 -12.71
N ALA A 133 -29.20 10.03 -12.89
CA ALA A 133 -30.12 9.00 -12.39
C ALA A 133 -29.85 7.63 -13.05
N GLU A 134 -29.60 7.64 -14.34
CA GLU A 134 -29.31 6.42 -15.10
C GLU A 134 -27.91 5.88 -14.81
N ALA A 135 -26.93 6.77 -14.64
CA ALA A 135 -25.57 6.40 -14.22
C ALA A 135 -25.59 5.68 -12.86
N ARG A 136 -26.35 6.22 -11.89
CA ARG A 136 -26.53 5.59 -10.58
C ARG A 136 -27.18 4.22 -10.69
N ALA A 137 -28.28 4.09 -11.41
CA ALA A 137 -28.95 2.81 -11.59
C ALA A 137 -28.06 1.76 -12.28
N ALA A 138 -27.27 2.17 -13.27
CA ALA A 138 -26.32 1.29 -13.95
C ALA A 138 -25.16 0.86 -13.02
N LEU A 139 -24.66 1.76 -12.15
CA LEU A 139 -23.62 1.44 -11.16
C LEU A 139 -24.17 0.50 -10.06
N ASP A 140 -25.39 0.73 -9.58
CA ASP A 140 -26.08 -0.17 -8.64
C ASP A 140 -26.20 -1.58 -9.23
N ALA A 141 -26.56 -1.68 -10.53
CA ALA A 141 -26.62 -2.94 -11.25
C ALA A 141 -25.24 -3.62 -11.38
N ALA A 142 -24.17 -2.86 -11.65
CA ALA A 142 -22.82 -3.39 -11.71
C ALA A 142 -22.42 -4.03 -10.38
N VAL A 143 -22.62 -3.32 -9.27
CA VAL A 143 -22.31 -3.82 -7.92
C VAL A 143 -23.15 -5.07 -7.60
N ALA A 144 -24.42 -5.12 -7.99
CA ALA A 144 -25.29 -6.25 -7.73
C ALA A 144 -24.87 -7.52 -8.49
N VAL A 145 -24.25 -7.39 -9.67
CA VAL A 145 -23.74 -8.53 -10.46
C VAL A 145 -22.54 -9.20 -9.79
N ALA A 146 -21.68 -8.45 -9.11
CA ALA A 146 -20.48 -8.95 -8.47
C ALA A 146 -20.30 -8.33 -7.06
N PRO A 147 -21.14 -8.66 -6.08
CA PRO A 147 -21.25 -7.92 -4.82
C PRO A 147 -20.01 -8.03 -3.91
N ARG A 148 -19.08 -8.95 -4.21
CA ARG A 148 -17.83 -9.14 -3.46
C ARG A 148 -16.57 -8.77 -4.27
N ALA A 149 -16.71 -8.22 -5.47
CA ALA A 149 -15.59 -7.74 -6.29
C ALA A 149 -15.10 -6.36 -5.80
N TRP A 150 -14.68 -6.30 -4.55
CA TRP A 150 -14.41 -5.04 -3.86
C TRP A 150 -13.29 -4.22 -4.48
N GLU A 151 -12.27 -4.86 -5.03
CA GLU A 151 -11.17 -4.21 -5.77
C GLU A 151 -11.70 -3.52 -7.04
N ASP A 152 -12.57 -4.18 -7.79
CA ASP A 152 -13.20 -3.63 -8.98
C ASP A 152 -14.13 -2.46 -8.61
N HIS A 153 -14.95 -2.63 -7.53
CA HIS A 153 -15.76 -1.54 -7.00
C HIS A 153 -14.90 -0.34 -6.62
N ALA A 154 -13.78 -0.55 -5.95
CA ALA A 154 -12.87 0.52 -5.53
C ALA A 154 -12.30 1.29 -6.72
N VAL A 155 -11.90 0.58 -7.80
CA VAL A 155 -11.42 1.21 -9.04
C VAL A 155 -12.52 2.07 -9.66
N THR A 156 -13.72 1.52 -9.80
CA THR A 156 -14.88 2.22 -10.37
C THR A 156 -15.29 3.42 -9.52
N LEU A 157 -15.36 3.28 -8.20
CA LEU A 157 -15.73 4.39 -7.30
C LEU A 157 -14.71 5.53 -7.31
N ARG A 158 -13.40 5.21 -7.40
CA ARG A 158 -12.36 6.26 -7.58
C ARG A 158 -12.55 7.03 -8.89
N GLN A 159 -12.90 6.33 -9.96
CA GLN A 159 -13.16 6.94 -11.26
C GLN A 159 -14.41 7.83 -11.19
N PHE A 160 -15.50 7.36 -10.57
CA PHE A 160 -16.71 8.13 -10.38
C PHE A 160 -16.50 9.39 -9.54
N ARG A 161 -15.76 9.30 -8.43
CA ARG A 161 -15.39 10.48 -7.62
C ARG A 161 -14.61 11.51 -8.42
N LEU A 162 -13.65 11.06 -9.23
CA LEU A 162 -12.88 11.94 -10.11
C LEU A 162 -13.80 12.68 -11.12
N LEU A 163 -14.71 11.96 -11.74
CA LEU A 163 -15.65 12.54 -12.71
C LEU A 163 -16.63 13.49 -12.05
N LEU A 164 -17.24 13.10 -10.92
CA LEU A 164 -18.17 13.97 -10.17
C LEU A 164 -17.48 15.25 -9.72
N ALA A 165 -16.26 15.17 -9.19
CA ALA A 165 -15.47 16.34 -8.83
C ALA A 165 -15.18 17.24 -10.05
N THR A 166 -14.87 16.66 -11.22
CA THR A 166 -14.64 17.40 -12.48
C THR A 166 -15.92 18.10 -12.96
N LEU A 167 -17.06 17.46 -12.75
CA LEU A 167 -18.39 17.96 -13.11
C LEU A 167 -18.99 18.94 -12.08
N ASN A 168 -18.32 19.15 -10.92
CA ASN A 168 -18.77 19.88 -9.75
C ASN A 168 -20.10 19.32 -9.17
N GLU A 169 -20.23 18.00 -9.13
CA GLU A 169 -21.39 17.28 -8.61
C GLU A 169 -21.06 16.58 -7.27
N ASP A 170 -22.10 16.37 -6.45
CA ASP A 170 -21.97 15.67 -5.15
C ASP A 170 -21.69 14.18 -5.35
N ASP A 171 -20.71 13.65 -4.62
CA ASP A 171 -20.31 12.25 -4.61
C ASP A 171 -20.80 11.47 -3.36
N GLY A 172 -21.52 12.12 -2.45
CA GLY A 172 -21.95 11.53 -1.18
C GLY A 172 -22.82 10.27 -1.34
N TRP A 173 -23.54 10.16 -2.44
CA TRP A 173 -24.35 8.97 -2.76
C TRP A 173 -23.50 7.70 -3.02
N LEU A 174 -22.22 7.83 -3.35
CA LEU A 174 -21.31 6.70 -3.53
C LEU A 174 -20.96 5.99 -2.21
N ALA A 175 -21.20 6.64 -1.06
CA ALA A 175 -20.81 6.08 0.25
C ALA A 175 -21.53 4.75 0.55
N VAL A 176 -22.76 4.56 0.08
CA VAL A 176 -23.52 3.31 0.28
C VAL A 176 -22.93 2.13 -0.50
N LEU A 177 -22.21 2.41 -1.59
CA LEU A 177 -21.54 1.43 -2.46
C LEU A 177 -20.10 1.18 -2.03
N ALA A 178 -19.60 1.89 -1.03
CA ALA A 178 -18.22 1.77 -0.58
C ALA A 178 -17.92 0.32 -0.11
N PRO A 179 -16.79 -0.26 -0.52
CA PRO A 179 -16.31 -1.53 -0.01
C PRO A 179 -16.21 -1.54 1.52
N PRO A 180 -16.18 -2.72 2.14
CA PRO A 180 -16.07 -2.84 3.58
C PRO A 180 -14.77 -2.27 4.11
N ARG A 181 -14.74 -2.01 5.42
CA ARG A 181 -13.59 -1.43 6.11
C ARG A 181 -12.58 -2.49 6.52
N ALA A 182 -11.33 -2.04 6.66
CA ALA A 182 -10.26 -2.79 7.28
C ALA A 182 -10.11 -2.38 8.76
N LEU A 183 -9.97 -3.36 9.64
CA LEU A 183 -9.87 -3.19 11.09
C LEU A 183 -8.45 -3.53 11.56
N HIS A 184 -7.81 -2.61 12.27
CA HIS A 184 -6.69 -2.94 13.15
C HIS A 184 -7.22 -3.18 14.55
N PHE A 185 -6.77 -4.25 15.22
CA PHE A 185 -7.17 -4.54 16.59
C PHE A 185 -5.97 -4.78 17.51
N ALA A 186 -6.11 -4.36 18.75
CA ALA A 186 -5.17 -4.64 19.83
C ALA A 186 -5.85 -4.48 21.20
N GLY A 187 -5.31 -5.13 22.23
CA GLY A 187 -5.79 -4.95 23.56
C GLY A 187 -4.88 -5.53 24.65
N HIS A 188 -5.32 -5.50 25.89
CA HIS A 188 -4.53 -6.03 26.99
C HIS A 188 -4.71 -7.54 27.15
N MET A 189 -3.67 -8.21 27.65
CA MET A 189 -3.64 -9.66 27.81
C MET A 189 -4.41 -10.20 29.00
N ALA A 190 -4.77 -9.34 29.95
CA ALA A 190 -5.42 -9.76 31.22
C ALA A 190 -6.97 -9.80 31.11
N VAL A 191 -7.52 -10.23 29.99
CA VAL A 191 -8.98 -10.42 29.79
C VAL A 191 -9.37 -11.85 30.18
N SER A 192 -10.60 -12.03 30.66
CA SER A 192 -11.14 -13.39 30.91
C SER A 192 -11.31 -14.14 29.60
N PRO A 193 -10.97 -15.45 29.55
CA PRO A 193 -11.26 -16.27 28.36
C PRO A 193 -12.74 -16.33 27.97
N ASP A 194 -13.64 -16.15 28.96
CA ASP A 194 -15.09 -16.24 28.81
C ASP A 194 -15.77 -14.86 28.89
N ASP A 195 -15.12 -13.80 28.41
CA ASP A 195 -15.69 -12.46 28.37
C ASP A 195 -16.68 -12.31 27.21
N GLU A 196 -17.91 -12.81 27.42
CA GLU A 196 -19.00 -12.69 26.44
C GLU A 196 -19.41 -11.24 26.18
N ALA A 197 -19.22 -10.34 27.15
CA ALA A 197 -19.55 -8.93 26.98
C ALA A 197 -18.62 -8.26 25.96
N LEU A 198 -17.32 -8.53 26.04
CA LEU A 198 -16.36 -8.05 25.05
C LEU A 198 -16.66 -8.65 23.67
N ALA A 199 -16.90 -9.97 23.58
CA ALA A 199 -17.24 -10.60 22.30
C ALA A 199 -18.49 -9.98 21.66
N GLY A 200 -19.54 -9.70 22.45
CA GLY A 200 -20.75 -9.01 21.99
C GLY A 200 -20.50 -7.58 21.50
N GLN A 201 -19.65 -6.83 22.21
CA GLN A 201 -19.26 -5.48 21.76
C GLN A 201 -18.49 -5.52 20.43
N VAL A 202 -17.57 -6.46 20.27
CA VAL A 202 -16.80 -6.65 19.02
C VAL A 202 -17.73 -7.05 17.87
N ALA A 203 -18.66 -7.99 18.10
CA ALA A 203 -19.62 -8.40 17.08
C ALA A 203 -20.50 -7.24 16.58
N SER A 204 -21.00 -6.42 17.52
CA SER A 204 -21.78 -5.21 17.20
C SER A 204 -20.94 -4.24 16.35
N LEU A 205 -19.70 -4.00 16.77
CA LEU A 205 -18.77 -3.12 16.06
C LEU A 205 -18.49 -3.62 14.63
N VAL A 206 -18.24 -4.91 14.43
CA VAL A 206 -17.99 -5.50 13.11
C VAL A 206 -19.15 -5.21 12.16
N SER A 207 -20.38 -5.35 12.64
CA SER A 207 -21.58 -5.06 11.87
C SER A 207 -21.74 -3.55 11.60
N GLU A 208 -21.63 -2.69 12.62
CA GLU A 208 -21.77 -1.24 12.51
C GLU A 208 -20.75 -0.62 11.56
N GLU A 209 -19.50 -1.07 11.65
CA GLU A 209 -18.41 -0.55 10.84
C GLU A 209 -18.27 -1.27 9.49
N ARG A 210 -19.08 -2.30 9.22
CA ARG A 210 -19.01 -3.10 7.99
C ARG A 210 -17.59 -3.63 7.74
N VAL A 211 -16.99 -4.28 8.76
CA VAL A 211 -15.63 -4.81 8.70
C VAL A 211 -15.60 -6.11 7.91
N ALA A 212 -14.63 -6.25 6.97
CA ALA A 212 -14.39 -7.50 6.27
C ALA A 212 -12.93 -7.97 6.34
N PHE A 213 -12.02 -7.17 6.88
CA PHE A 213 -10.59 -7.47 7.01
C PHE A 213 -10.09 -7.10 8.39
N GLY A 214 -9.45 -8.01 9.11
CA GLY A 214 -8.91 -7.80 10.45
C GLY A 214 -7.40 -7.98 10.50
N TYR A 215 -6.68 -7.03 11.08
CA TYR A 215 -5.22 -7.02 11.20
C TYR A 215 -4.80 -6.85 12.66
N GLY A 216 -4.02 -7.78 13.20
CA GLY A 216 -3.53 -7.69 14.57
C GLY A 216 -2.61 -8.84 14.95
N ALA A 217 -2.14 -8.84 16.20
CA ALA A 217 -1.46 -9.98 16.78
C ALA A 217 -2.49 -10.96 17.41
N LEU A 218 -1.99 -12.04 18.02
CA LEU A 218 -2.80 -13.03 18.75
C LEU A 218 -2.25 -13.25 20.17
N ALA A 219 -1.93 -12.16 20.89
CA ALA A 219 -1.61 -12.28 22.30
C ALA A 219 -2.83 -12.81 23.09
N ALA A 220 -2.58 -13.47 24.21
CA ALA A 220 -3.65 -13.90 25.09
C ALA A 220 -4.56 -12.73 25.48
N GLY A 221 -5.80 -13.00 25.76
CA GLY A 221 -6.79 -11.98 26.19
C GLY A 221 -7.50 -11.32 25.00
N ALA A 222 -7.46 -10.00 24.93
CA ALA A 222 -8.28 -9.23 24.00
C ALA A 222 -8.03 -9.60 22.54
N ASP A 223 -6.77 -9.77 22.13
CA ASP A 223 -6.44 -10.05 20.72
C ASP A 223 -7.09 -11.35 20.24
N ILE A 224 -6.97 -12.45 21.02
CA ILE A 224 -7.57 -13.73 20.67
C ILE A 224 -9.10 -13.64 20.66
N LEU A 225 -9.73 -12.98 21.64
CA LEU A 225 -11.19 -12.83 21.68
C LEU A 225 -11.72 -12.02 20.49
N ILE A 226 -11.02 -10.95 20.10
CA ILE A 226 -11.37 -10.16 18.92
C ILE A 226 -11.23 -11.04 17.68
N ALA A 227 -10.09 -11.70 17.52
CA ALA A 227 -9.83 -12.54 16.34
C ALA A 227 -10.85 -13.67 16.16
N GLU A 228 -11.27 -14.32 17.25
CA GLU A 228 -12.34 -15.33 17.21
C GLU A 228 -13.69 -14.76 16.78
N THR A 229 -14.01 -13.56 17.28
CA THR A 229 -15.26 -12.87 16.90
C THR A 229 -15.23 -12.46 15.43
N LEU A 230 -14.08 -11.98 14.93
CA LEU A 230 -13.88 -11.67 13.52
C LEU A 230 -14.04 -12.90 12.64
N ALA A 231 -13.37 -14.01 13.00
CA ALA A 231 -13.47 -15.27 12.26
C ALA A 231 -14.92 -15.82 12.25
N ALA A 232 -15.62 -15.76 13.37
CA ALA A 232 -17.03 -16.17 13.47
C ALA A 232 -17.96 -15.31 12.60
N ALA A 233 -17.60 -14.05 12.36
CA ALA A 233 -18.32 -13.13 11.49
C ALA A 233 -17.93 -13.28 9.99
N GLY A 234 -17.00 -14.17 9.64
CA GLY A 234 -16.49 -14.35 8.27
C GLY A 234 -15.60 -13.21 7.78
N VAL A 235 -14.95 -12.49 8.67
CA VAL A 235 -13.96 -11.45 8.39
C VAL A 235 -12.63 -12.12 8.08
N GLU A 236 -11.97 -11.72 7.00
CA GLU A 236 -10.61 -12.18 6.65
C GLU A 236 -9.61 -11.75 7.72
N LEU A 237 -8.91 -12.73 8.32
CA LEU A 237 -8.01 -12.52 9.45
C LEU A 237 -6.54 -12.56 9.02
N HIS A 238 -5.83 -11.48 9.21
CA HIS A 238 -4.42 -11.33 8.91
C HIS A 238 -3.62 -11.13 10.20
N VAL A 239 -2.79 -12.11 10.54
CA VAL A 239 -2.05 -12.16 11.80
C VAL A 239 -0.62 -11.67 11.60
N LEU A 240 -0.19 -10.70 12.43
CA LEU A 240 1.14 -10.12 12.44
C LEU A 240 1.85 -10.47 13.76
N LEU A 241 2.83 -11.36 13.70
CA LEU A 241 3.59 -11.78 14.87
C LEU A 241 4.97 -11.10 14.95
N PRO A 242 5.41 -10.67 16.14
CA PRO A 242 6.73 -10.06 16.34
C PRO A 242 7.90 -11.07 16.26
N ALA A 243 7.61 -12.38 16.41
CA ALA A 243 8.58 -13.46 16.35
C ALA A 243 7.92 -14.73 15.81
N ASP A 244 8.69 -15.81 15.63
CA ASP A 244 8.18 -17.12 15.26
C ASP A 244 6.96 -17.52 16.11
N PRO A 245 5.92 -18.15 15.52
CA PRO A 245 4.70 -18.53 16.23
C PRO A 245 4.95 -19.33 17.52
N ALA A 246 5.94 -20.22 17.54
CA ALA A 246 6.25 -21.00 18.74
C ALA A 246 6.86 -20.11 19.85
N VAL A 247 7.75 -19.18 19.50
CA VAL A 247 8.33 -18.21 20.43
C VAL A 247 7.24 -17.28 20.97
N PHE A 248 6.40 -16.75 20.10
CA PHE A 248 5.30 -15.87 20.49
C PHE A 248 4.29 -16.58 21.40
N ARG A 249 3.90 -17.80 21.05
CA ARG A 249 3.00 -18.65 21.86
C ARG A 249 3.56 -18.86 23.26
N ALA A 250 4.84 -19.21 23.37
CA ALA A 250 5.48 -19.46 24.65
C ALA A 250 5.58 -18.21 25.55
N GLN A 251 5.74 -17.03 24.99
CA GLN A 251 5.98 -15.79 25.74
C GLN A 251 4.74 -14.90 25.91
N SER A 252 3.80 -14.92 24.96
CA SER A 252 2.66 -14.00 24.93
C SER A 252 1.30 -14.68 25.07
N VAL A 253 1.24 -16.03 25.07
CA VAL A 253 -0.02 -16.78 25.15
C VAL A 253 -0.07 -17.65 26.39
N ILE A 254 0.80 -18.65 26.51
CA ILE A 254 0.80 -19.65 27.59
C ILE A 254 0.94 -19.06 28.98
N PRO A 255 1.79 -18.02 29.23
CA PRO A 255 1.93 -17.44 30.56
C PRO A 255 0.65 -16.79 31.14
N TRP A 256 -0.35 -16.56 30.29
CA TRP A 256 -1.64 -15.99 30.66
C TRP A 256 -2.75 -17.01 30.92
N GLY A 257 -2.46 -18.27 30.72
CA GLY A 257 -3.33 -19.40 31.00
C GLY A 257 -3.33 -20.44 29.88
N GLU A 258 -3.35 -21.73 30.29
CA GLU A 258 -3.29 -22.85 29.33
C GLU A 258 -4.45 -22.87 28.33
N ALA A 259 -5.63 -22.36 28.72
CA ALA A 259 -6.80 -22.30 27.86
C ALA A 259 -6.59 -21.47 26.58
N TRP A 260 -5.64 -20.52 26.57
CA TRP A 260 -5.33 -19.70 25.41
C TRP A 260 -4.55 -20.44 24.31
N GLY A 261 -3.75 -21.44 24.68
CA GLY A 261 -2.91 -22.18 23.76
C GLY A 261 -3.67 -22.81 22.58
N PRO A 262 -4.66 -23.67 22.83
CA PRO A 262 -5.47 -24.28 21.76
C PRO A 262 -6.24 -23.27 20.90
N ARG A 263 -6.66 -22.14 21.47
CA ARG A 263 -7.35 -21.06 20.75
C ARG A 263 -6.40 -20.34 19.78
N PHE A 264 -5.20 -20.03 20.26
CA PHE A 264 -4.12 -19.49 19.43
C PHE A 264 -3.79 -20.43 18.27
N ASP A 265 -3.56 -21.73 18.57
CA ASP A 265 -3.17 -22.72 17.56
C ASP A 265 -4.24 -22.84 16.46
N ARG A 266 -5.52 -22.83 16.84
CA ARG A 266 -6.64 -22.83 15.91
C ARG A 266 -6.66 -21.57 15.03
N LEU A 267 -6.55 -20.37 15.61
CA LEU A 267 -6.57 -19.12 14.86
C LEU A 267 -5.39 -18.99 13.89
N ILE A 268 -4.20 -19.46 14.27
CA ILE A 268 -3.04 -19.53 13.36
C ILE A 268 -3.32 -20.45 12.16
N ALA A 269 -4.02 -21.58 12.39
CA ALA A 269 -4.34 -22.52 11.32
C ALA A 269 -5.48 -22.01 10.39
N GLU A 270 -6.40 -21.21 10.90
CA GLU A 270 -7.58 -20.69 10.20
C GLU A 270 -7.38 -19.31 9.58
N ALA A 271 -6.34 -18.56 9.97
CA ALA A 271 -6.07 -17.22 9.49
C ALA A 271 -5.78 -17.20 7.97
N ASP A 272 -6.32 -16.20 7.27
CA ASP A 272 -6.07 -16.00 5.83
C ASP A 272 -4.60 -15.70 5.53
N SER A 273 -3.90 -15.05 6.48
CA SER A 273 -2.43 -14.93 6.43
C SER A 273 -1.82 -14.83 7.82
N VAL A 274 -0.62 -15.42 7.96
CA VAL A 274 0.23 -15.26 9.15
C VAL A 274 1.60 -14.76 8.70
N ARG A 275 2.04 -13.64 9.27
CA ARG A 275 3.33 -13.02 8.94
C ARG A 275 4.15 -12.76 10.19
N VAL A 276 5.42 -13.07 10.11
CA VAL A 276 6.41 -12.78 11.16
C VAL A 276 7.21 -11.55 10.73
N THR A 277 7.17 -10.49 11.53
CA THR A 277 7.85 -9.23 11.19
C THR A 277 9.33 -9.23 11.55
N ALA A 278 9.72 -10.08 12.50
CA ALA A 278 11.11 -10.27 12.89
C ALA A 278 11.43 -11.78 13.04
N PRO A 279 11.65 -12.50 11.93
CA PRO A 279 11.82 -13.95 11.94
C PRO A 279 13.06 -14.42 12.71
N ASP A 280 14.09 -13.58 12.80
CA ASP A 280 15.33 -13.89 13.53
C ASP A 280 15.25 -13.54 15.03
N ALA A 281 14.11 -13.01 15.50
CA ALA A 281 13.92 -12.66 16.90
C ALA A 281 13.79 -13.93 17.76
N THR A 282 14.68 -14.09 18.72
CA THR A 282 14.65 -15.21 19.68
C THR A 282 13.74 -14.94 20.88
N ASP A 283 13.27 -13.71 21.02
CA ASP A 283 12.35 -13.27 22.06
C ASP A 283 11.34 -12.22 21.55
N VAL A 284 10.27 -12.04 22.31
CA VAL A 284 9.23 -11.03 22.04
C VAL A 284 9.62 -9.72 22.75
N GLY A 285 10.64 -9.06 22.20
CA GLY A 285 11.11 -7.78 22.72
C GLY A 285 10.24 -6.58 22.33
N PRO A 286 10.35 -5.43 23.04
CA PRO A 286 9.53 -4.25 22.80
C PRO A 286 9.62 -3.71 21.37
N GLN A 287 10.79 -3.77 20.75
CA GLN A 287 11.00 -3.30 19.37
C GLN A 287 10.29 -4.20 18.34
N ALA A 288 10.34 -5.52 18.55
CA ALA A 288 9.64 -6.48 17.70
C ALA A 288 8.10 -6.31 17.81
N ILE A 289 7.59 -6.09 19.04
CA ILE A 289 6.16 -5.79 19.28
C ILE A 289 5.76 -4.51 18.56
N THR A 290 6.56 -3.44 18.68
CA THR A 290 6.30 -2.16 18.00
C THR A 290 6.24 -2.37 16.49
N LEU A 291 7.21 -3.07 15.92
CA LEU A 291 7.27 -3.35 14.49
C LEU A 291 6.02 -4.11 14.00
N ALA A 292 5.61 -5.16 14.72
CA ALA A 292 4.43 -5.95 14.38
C ALA A 292 3.14 -5.09 14.46
N ALA A 293 2.99 -4.32 15.54
CA ALA A 293 1.82 -3.45 15.73
C ALA A 293 1.72 -2.36 14.67
N GLU A 294 2.82 -1.66 14.37
CA GLU A 294 2.84 -0.62 13.32
C GLU A 294 2.64 -1.22 11.93
N THR A 295 3.17 -2.43 11.69
CA THR A 295 2.92 -3.15 10.42
C THR A 295 1.45 -3.52 10.29
N ALA A 296 0.80 -4.06 11.34
CA ALA A 296 -0.62 -4.39 11.33
C ALA A 296 -1.49 -3.14 11.10
N MET A 297 -1.21 -2.04 11.81
CA MET A 297 -1.86 -0.75 11.58
C MET A 297 -1.73 -0.30 10.12
N GLY A 298 -0.53 -0.39 9.58
CA GLY A 298 -0.25 0.06 8.22
C GLY A 298 -0.91 -0.79 7.16
N LEU A 299 -0.95 -2.11 7.33
CA LEU A 299 -1.65 -3.00 6.41
C LEU A 299 -3.15 -2.73 6.39
N ALA A 300 -3.78 -2.49 7.55
CA ALA A 300 -5.18 -2.07 7.59
C ALA A 300 -5.41 -0.76 6.82
N VAL A 301 -4.49 0.21 6.93
CA VAL A 301 -4.57 1.48 6.17
C VAL A 301 -4.35 1.27 4.68
N LEU A 302 -3.38 0.45 4.28
CA LEU A 302 -3.10 0.13 2.88
C LEU A 302 -4.27 -0.60 2.23
N LYS A 303 -4.86 -1.61 2.91
CA LYS A 303 -6.06 -2.31 2.43
C LYS A 303 -7.23 -1.35 2.24
N ALA A 304 -7.51 -0.53 3.24
CA ALA A 304 -8.58 0.48 3.14
C ALA A 304 -8.34 1.45 1.97
N ALA A 305 -7.10 1.90 1.77
CA ALA A 305 -6.75 2.76 0.64
C ALA A 305 -6.91 2.05 -0.72
N ALA A 306 -6.49 0.77 -0.81
CA ALA A 306 -6.68 -0.05 -2.00
C ALA A 306 -8.16 -0.21 -2.35
N LEU A 307 -9.01 -0.37 -1.35
CA LEU A 307 -10.46 -0.51 -1.50
C LEU A 307 -11.23 0.82 -1.58
N ALA A 308 -10.55 1.97 -1.60
CA ALA A 308 -11.20 3.29 -1.53
C ALA A 308 -12.20 3.41 -0.36
N SER A 309 -11.88 2.73 0.74
CA SER A 309 -12.62 2.62 1.99
C SER A 309 -11.85 3.27 3.15
N GLU A 310 -12.28 3.04 4.38
CA GLU A 310 -11.66 3.57 5.59
C GLU A 310 -11.09 2.46 6.46
N ALA A 311 -9.98 2.76 7.15
CA ALA A 311 -9.46 1.90 8.21
C ALA A 311 -10.03 2.34 9.57
N VAL A 312 -10.36 1.36 10.40
CA VAL A 312 -10.83 1.55 11.78
C VAL A 312 -9.86 0.84 12.73
N GLN A 313 -9.61 1.43 13.90
CA GLN A 313 -8.87 0.77 14.96
C GLN A 313 -9.80 0.43 16.13
N VAL A 314 -9.66 -0.77 16.66
CA VAL A 314 -10.23 -1.18 17.95
C VAL A 314 -9.12 -1.35 18.96
N LEU A 315 -9.26 -0.68 20.10
CA LEU A 315 -8.40 -0.90 21.25
C LEU A 315 -9.25 -1.33 22.45
N VAL A 316 -8.82 -2.40 23.13
CA VAL A 316 -9.43 -2.85 24.38
C VAL A 316 -8.56 -2.39 25.54
N LEU A 317 -9.12 -1.52 26.40
CA LEU A 317 -8.47 -0.99 27.58
C LEU A 317 -9.08 -1.61 28.85
N ASP A 318 -8.33 -1.59 29.94
CA ASP A 318 -8.80 -2.08 31.26
C ASP A 318 -9.68 -1.07 32.00
N GLU A 319 -9.53 0.23 31.69
CA GLU A 319 -10.33 1.31 32.26
C GLU A 319 -10.79 2.27 31.15
N PRO A 320 -11.95 2.94 31.33
CA PRO A 320 -12.37 4.00 30.43
C PRO A 320 -11.34 5.13 30.40
N GLY A 321 -10.88 5.49 29.22
CA GLY A 321 -9.91 6.57 29.08
C GLY A 321 -9.48 6.80 27.64
N ALA A 322 -8.76 7.89 27.41
CA ALA A 322 -8.13 8.13 26.14
C ALA A 322 -6.75 7.41 26.12
N PRO A 323 -6.47 6.55 25.14
CA PRO A 323 -5.15 5.97 24.99
C PRO A 323 -4.11 7.06 24.72
N ALA A 324 -2.86 6.76 25.03
CA ALA A 324 -1.75 7.63 24.66
C ALA A 324 -1.77 7.93 23.14
N ALA A 325 -1.33 9.12 22.76
CA ALA A 325 -1.28 9.53 21.36
C ALA A 325 -0.40 8.58 20.55
N THR A 326 -1.02 7.83 19.66
CA THR A 326 -0.37 6.88 18.74
C THR A 326 -0.23 7.49 17.34
N PRO A 327 0.53 6.88 16.42
CA PRO A 327 0.51 7.27 15.01
C PRO A 327 -0.92 7.29 14.43
N TRP A 328 -1.78 6.36 14.85
CA TRP A 328 -3.18 6.27 14.41
C TRP A 328 -4.00 7.52 14.76
N THR A 329 -3.97 7.92 16.04
CA THR A 329 -4.73 9.08 16.51
C THR A 329 -4.16 10.41 16.01
N ARG A 330 -2.83 10.49 15.85
CA ARG A 330 -2.17 11.68 15.26
C ARG A 330 -2.58 11.90 13.80
N ALA A 331 -2.86 10.83 13.08
CA ALA A 331 -3.37 10.90 11.72
C ALA A 331 -4.89 11.15 11.63
N GLY A 332 -5.58 11.36 12.76
CA GLY A 332 -7.02 11.63 12.81
C GLY A 332 -7.89 10.44 12.35
N ARG A 333 -7.35 9.22 12.37
CA ARG A 333 -8.09 8.04 11.90
C ARG A 333 -9.14 7.58 12.92
N ARG A 334 -10.19 6.95 12.39
CA ARG A 334 -11.31 6.42 13.19
C ARG A 334 -10.85 5.38 14.19
N GLN A 335 -11.22 5.55 15.47
CA GLN A 335 -10.85 4.65 16.56
C GLN A 335 -12.08 4.35 17.43
N ARG A 336 -12.20 3.11 17.85
CA ARG A 336 -13.21 2.63 18.81
C ARG A 336 -12.50 2.06 20.02
N ILE A 337 -12.84 2.57 21.20
CA ILE A 337 -12.30 2.09 22.46
C ILE A 337 -13.36 1.20 23.10
N LEU A 338 -12.98 -0.02 23.39
CA LEU A 338 -13.75 -0.97 24.19
C LEU A 338 -13.09 -1.13 25.55
N THR A 339 -13.86 -1.54 26.56
CA THR A 339 -13.33 -1.79 27.90
C THR A 339 -13.61 -3.22 28.31
N ALA A 340 -12.57 -3.90 28.83
CA ALA A 340 -12.70 -5.18 29.47
C ALA A 340 -11.96 -5.16 30.81
N ALA A 341 -12.60 -5.63 31.86
CA ALA A 341 -12.00 -5.62 33.19
C ALA A 341 -10.75 -6.50 33.23
N ARG A 342 -9.70 -5.96 33.85
CA ARG A 342 -8.46 -6.71 34.08
C ARG A 342 -8.69 -7.84 35.05
N ARG A 343 -8.53 -9.09 34.59
CA ARG A 343 -8.49 -10.26 35.48
C ARG A 343 -7.19 -10.19 36.29
N THR A 344 -7.28 -10.28 37.61
CA THR A 344 -6.12 -10.44 38.47
C THR A 344 -5.51 -11.81 38.16
N ALA A 345 -4.54 -11.91 37.30
CA ALA A 345 -3.81 -13.13 37.05
C ALA A 345 -3.04 -13.48 38.32
N ALA A 346 -3.14 -14.73 38.78
CA ALA A 346 -2.16 -15.26 39.70
C ALA A 346 -0.79 -15.13 38.99
N ALA A 347 0.00 -14.18 39.44
CA ALA A 347 1.24 -13.81 38.79
C ALA A 347 2.28 -14.94 38.97
N THR A 348 2.33 -15.86 38.03
CA THR A 348 3.54 -16.62 37.74
C THR A 348 4.44 -15.84 36.78
N ARG A 349 4.59 -14.56 37.03
CA ARG A 349 5.62 -13.78 36.33
C ARG A 349 6.94 -14.03 37.05
N SER A 350 7.72 -14.99 36.57
CA SER A 350 9.17 -14.93 36.77
C SER A 350 9.60 -13.60 36.11
N PRO A 351 10.37 -12.75 36.84
CA PRO A 351 10.96 -11.60 36.21
C PRO A 351 11.78 -12.14 35.03
N GLN A 352 11.36 -11.81 33.83
CA GLN A 352 12.18 -12.06 32.66
C GLN A 352 13.54 -11.50 32.98
N SER A 353 14.56 -12.37 33.04
CA SER A 353 15.94 -11.93 33.03
C SER A 353 16.07 -11.07 31.78
N VAL A 354 16.15 -9.77 31.98
CA VAL A 354 16.50 -8.82 30.92
C VAL A 354 17.90 -9.26 30.51
N SER A 355 17.99 -10.03 29.42
CA SER A 355 19.27 -10.29 28.77
C SER A 355 19.95 -8.94 28.58
N PRO A 356 21.27 -8.84 28.77
CA PRO A 356 22.00 -7.59 28.59
C PRO A 356 21.57 -7.06 27.21
N GLN A 357 20.93 -5.92 27.22
CA GLN A 357 20.20 -5.33 26.10
C GLN A 357 21.03 -5.47 24.83
N SER A 358 20.65 -6.40 23.98
CA SER A 358 21.06 -6.31 22.58
C SER A 358 20.59 -4.91 22.15
N VAL A 359 21.48 -4.12 21.59
CA VAL A 359 21.20 -2.74 21.16
C VAL A 359 20.35 -2.80 19.89
N SER A 360 19.30 -3.64 19.94
CA SER A 360 18.34 -3.80 18.87
C SER A 360 17.45 -2.56 18.78
N ARG A 361 17.35 -2.01 17.61
CA ARG A 361 16.48 -0.89 17.30
C ARG A 361 15.82 -1.08 15.94
N LEU A 362 14.78 -0.31 15.69
CA LEU A 362 14.16 -0.23 14.36
C LEU A 362 14.98 0.72 13.48
N ALA A 363 15.23 0.32 12.24
CA ALA A 363 15.86 1.17 11.24
C ALA A 363 15.32 0.89 9.84
N ALA A 364 15.38 1.91 8.98
CA ALA A 364 15.04 1.83 7.58
C ALA A 364 16.31 1.79 6.72
N PHE A 365 16.38 0.81 5.84
CA PHE A 365 17.49 0.56 4.94
C PHE A 365 17.12 1.02 3.54
N LEU A 366 17.93 1.86 2.92
CA LEU A 366 17.76 2.33 1.55
C LEU A 366 18.97 1.91 0.72
N GLY A 367 18.73 1.10 -0.30
CA GLY A 367 19.73 0.72 -1.30
C GLY A 367 19.61 1.57 -2.55
N CYS A 368 20.77 2.03 -3.04
CA CYS A 368 20.90 2.79 -4.28
C CYS A 368 21.80 2.01 -5.23
N ALA A 369 21.24 1.34 -6.24
CA ALA A 369 22.01 0.65 -7.27
C ALA A 369 22.23 1.58 -8.47
N LEU A 370 23.49 1.93 -8.74
CA LEU A 370 23.86 2.86 -9.80
C LEU A 370 24.00 2.15 -11.15
N ASP A 371 23.46 2.79 -12.17
CA ASP A 371 23.73 2.40 -13.57
C ASP A 371 24.99 3.16 -14.06
N LEU A 372 26.07 2.42 -14.23
CA LEU A 372 27.37 2.90 -14.69
C LEU A 372 27.52 2.58 -16.19
N SER A 373 26.52 2.89 -17.01
CA SER A 373 26.60 2.74 -18.45
C SER A 373 27.73 3.62 -19.05
N ALA A 374 28.24 3.23 -20.23
CA ALA A 374 29.38 3.90 -20.86
C ALA A 374 29.14 5.37 -21.23
N GLU A 375 27.87 5.81 -21.20
CA GLU A 375 27.47 7.20 -21.55
C GLU A 375 27.49 8.15 -20.34
N THR A 376 27.71 7.66 -19.12
CA THR A 376 27.66 8.45 -17.89
C THR A 376 29.05 8.56 -17.28
N ASP A 377 29.56 9.78 -17.03
CA ASP A 377 30.78 9.93 -16.23
C ASP A 377 30.47 9.52 -14.76
N PRO A 378 31.14 8.49 -14.23
CA PRO A 378 30.93 8.05 -12.86
C PRO A 378 31.19 9.14 -11.81
N ARG A 379 32.03 10.13 -12.10
CA ARG A 379 32.37 11.22 -11.19
C ARG A 379 31.18 12.17 -11.01
N ASP A 380 30.49 12.50 -12.11
CA ASP A 380 29.32 13.37 -12.05
C ASP A 380 28.14 12.65 -11.38
N LEU A 381 27.95 11.38 -11.69
CA LEU A 381 26.93 10.56 -11.03
C LEU A 381 27.14 10.49 -9.51
N LEU A 382 28.38 10.24 -9.05
CA LEU A 382 28.70 10.17 -7.62
C LEU A 382 28.59 11.55 -6.95
N ARG A 383 28.92 12.64 -7.66
CA ARG A 383 28.74 14.01 -7.15
C ARG A 383 27.27 14.33 -6.93
N ASP A 384 26.40 14.03 -7.93
CA ASP A 384 24.97 14.26 -7.85
C ASP A 384 24.34 13.43 -6.70
N LEU A 385 24.77 12.17 -6.58
CA LEU A 385 24.35 11.29 -5.49
C LEU A 385 24.75 11.83 -4.11
N ALA A 386 26.04 12.20 -3.95
CA ALA A 386 26.55 12.74 -2.70
C ALA A 386 25.81 14.02 -2.30
N LYS A 387 25.53 14.92 -3.26
CA LYS A 387 24.76 16.14 -3.03
C LYS A 387 23.32 15.80 -2.58
N ALA A 388 22.62 14.91 -3.27
CA ALA A 388 21.27 14.52 -2.89
C ALA A 388 21.19 13.92 -1.48
N ILE A 389 22.21 13.17 -1.04
CA ILE A 389 22.31 12.63 0.32
C ILE A 389 22.60 13.74 1.34
N GLN A 390 23.54 14.66 1.03
CA GLN A 390 23.91 15.75 1.93
C GLN A 390 22.78 16.77 2.14
N ASP A 391 21.99 17.04 1.12
CA ASP A 391 20.86 17.96 1.17
C ASP A 391 19.61 17.31 1.83
N GLY A 392 19.65 16.00 2.10
CA GLY A 392 18.56 15.20 2.64
C GLY A 392 18.64 14.89 4.14
N PRO A 393 17.79 13.97 4.62
CA PRO A 393 17.86 13.46 5.99
C PRO A 393 19.22 12.80 6.29
N VAL A 394 19.68 12.96 7.53
CA VAL A 394 20.99 12.43 7.97
C VAL A 394 20.87 10.92 8.22
N PRO A 395 21.70 10.07 7.57
CA PRO A 395 21.77 8.65 7.86
C PRO A 395 22.27 8.36 9.29
N LEU A 396 21.83 7.24 9.87
CA LEU A 396 22.28 6.76 11.20
C LEU A 396 23.73 6.25 11.20
N THR A 397 24.18 5.74 10.07
CA THR A 397 25.53 5.19 9.88
C THR A 397 26.20 5.85 8.69
N ALA A 398 27.52 5.74 8.60
CA ALA A 398 28.21 6.10 7.37
C ALA A 398 27.65 5.28 6.18
N PRO A 399 27.53 5.88 4.98
CA PRO A 399 27.16 5.15 3.79
C PRO A 399 28.12 4.00 3.50
N SER A 400 27.60 2.82 3.18
CA SER A 400 28.42 1.63 2.90
C SER A 400 28.22 1.15 1.48
N TRP A 401 29.28 0.69 0.83
CA TRP A 401 29.24 0.17 -0.54
C TRP A 401 29.31 -1.35 -0.59
N SER A 402 28.44 -1.97 -1.39
CA SER A 402 28.53 -3.35 -1.79
C SER A 402 28.46 -3.44 -3.32
N GLY A 403 29.59 -3.59 -3.98
CA GLY A 403 29.68 -3.53 -5.44
C GLY A 403 29.21 -2.16 -5.98
N ARG A 404 28.11 -2.16 -6.76
CA ARG A 404 27.49 -0.94 -7.31
C ARG A 404 26.34 -0.40 -6.48
N THR A 405 26.10 -0.98 -5.31
CA THR A 405 24.99 -0.59 -4.43
C THR A 405 25.53 0.17 -3.24
N LEU A 406 25.04 1.38 -3.06
CA LEU A 406 25.21 2.15 -1.84
C LEU A 406 24.09 1.82 -0.88
N LEU A 407 24.39 1.48 0.34
CA LEU A 407 23.45 1.25 1.42
C LEU A 407 23.49 2.43 2.40
N LEU A 408 22.30 2.98 2.68
CA LEU A 408 22.06 4.05 3.64
C LEU A 408 21.10 3.54 4.72
N VAL A 409 21.34 3.90 5.97
CA VAL A 409 20.48 3.48 7.10
C VAL A 409 19.91 4.71 7.79
N TYR A 410 18.59 4.74 7.99
CA TYR A 410 17.85 5.86 8.59
C TYR A 410 17.09 5.41 9.84
N ALA A 411 16.78 6.37 10.71
CA ALA A 411 16.03 6.11 11.93
C ALA A 411 14.56 5.76 11.66
N ALA A 412 13.98 6.30 10.59
CA ALA A 412 12.57 6.13 10.27
C ALA A 412 12.34 5.91 8.77
N PRO A 413 11.29 5.16 8.38
CA PRO A 413 10.90 5.00 6.98
C PRO A 413 10.65 6.32 6.25
N ALA A 414 10.11 7.33 6.93
CA ALA A 414 9.85 8.64 6.33
C ALA A 414 11.14 9.35 5.86
N ASP A 415 12.24 9.23 6.61
CA ASP A 415 13.51 9.83 6.24
C ASP A 415 14.14 9.10 5.05
N ALA A 416 14.14 7.77 5.07
CA ALA A 416 14.57 6.96 3.94
C ALA A 416 13.74 7.24 2.66
N ALA A 417 12.43 7.41 2.80
CA ALA A 417 11.54 7.74 1.68
C ALA A 417 11.83 9.14 1.09
N ARG A 418 12.10 10.14 1.94
CA ARG A 418 12.51 11.48 1.48
C ARG A 418 13.85 11.43 0.75
N ALA A 419 14.83 10.73 1.32
CA ALA A 419 16.14 10.53 0.69
C ALA A 419 16.01 9.80 -0.66
N ALA A 420 15.22 8.72 -0.73
CA ALA A 420 14.98 7.98 -1.95
C ALA A 420 14.39 8.87 -3.06
N ARG A 421 13.41 9.70 -2.72
CA ARG A 421 12.80 10.64 -3.67
C ARG A 421 13.77 11.72 -4.13
N ALA A 422 14.57 12.29 -3.23
CA ALA A 422 15.60 13.28 -3.59
C ALA A 422 16.65 12.69 -4.54
N ILE A 423 17.10 11.45 -4.26
CA ILE A 423 18.06 10.74 -5.11
C ILE A 423 17.42 10.40 -6.47
N ALA A 424 16.18 9.91 -6.49
CA ALA A 424 15.47 9.62 -7.73
C ALA A 424 15.27 10.88 -8.59
N ALA A 425 14.95 12.02 -7.98
CA ALA A 425 14.80 13.29 -8.67
C ALA A 425 16.13 13.81 -9.27
N ALA A 426 17.24 13.62 -8.57
CA ALA A 426 18.57 14.04 -9.01
C ALA A 426 19.15 13.13 -10.10
N LEU A 427 18.97 11.81 -9.99
CA LEU A 427 19.64 10.84 -10.84
C LEU A 427 18.74 10.27 -11.95
N GLY A 428 17.42 10.33 -11.80
CA GLY A 428 16.46 9.79 -12.77
C GLY A 428 16.69 8.29 -13.03
N ALA A 429 16.73 7.92 -14.31
CA ALA A 429 16.92 6.53 -14.73
C ALA A 429 18.31 5.95 -14.45
N ARG A 430 19.27 6.77 -13.98
CA ARG A 430 20.63 6.31 -13.66
C ARG A 430 20.74 5.59 -12.31
N VAL A 431 19.62 5.43 -11.58
CA VAL A 431 19.56 4.75 -10.29
C VAL A 431 18.33 3.88 -10.16
N ARG A 432 18.47 2.76 -9.45
CA ARG A 432 17.36 1.95 -8.93
C ARG A 432 17.41 2.04 -7.42
N LEU A 433 16.26 2.21 -6.80
CA LEU A 433 16.15 2.43 -5.36
C LEU A 433 15.24 1.38 -4.74
N ALA A 434 15.65 0.83 -3.61
CA ALA A 434 14.76 -0.03 -2.84
C ALA A 434 14.96 0.21 -1.35
N ALA A 435 13.88 0.11 -0.56
CA ALA A 435 13.95 0.30 0.86
C ALA A 435 13.20 -0.79 1.63
N SER A 436 13.73 -1.11 2.82
CA SER A 436 13.14 -2.04 3.77
C SER A 436 13.21 -1.48 5.18
N HIS A 437 12.40 -2.00 6.10
CA HIS A 437 12.36 -1.56 7.50
C HIS A 437 12.25 -2.75 8.43
N GLY A 438 13.02 -2.75 9.51
CA GLY A 438 13.00 -3.85 10.46
C GLY A 438 13.97 -3.69 11.62
N LEU A 439 14.14 -4.78 12.37
CA LEU A 439 15.08 -4.85 13.46
C LEU A 439 16.52 -4.81 12.95
N THR A 440 17.36 -4.06 13.65
CA THR A 440 18.81 -4.00 13.42
C THR A 440 19.55 -4.00 14.73
N VAL A 441 20.73 -4.57 14.73
CA VAL A 441 21.70 -4.46 15.84
C VAL A 441 22.66 -3.33 15.49
N MET A 442 22.78 -2.37 16.40
CA MET A 442 23.75 -1.28 16.28
C MET A 442 24.96 -1.58 17.18
N ALA A 443 26.13 -1.52 16.63
CA ALA A 443 27.40 -1.70 17.35
C ALA A 443 28.40 -0.63 16.92
N PRO A 444 29.44 -0.32 17.74
CA PRO A 444 30.57 0.46 17.28
C PRO A 444 31.22 -0.23 16.08
N ASP A 445 31.58 0.52 15.06
CA ASP A 445 32.32 -0.02 13.92
C ASP A 445 33.77 -0.26 14.35
N PRO A 446 34.27 -1.51 14.34
CA PRO A 446 35.68 -1.79 14.72
C PRO A 446 36.70 -1.30 13.68
N PHE A 447 36.24 -0.87 12.50
CA PHE A 447 37.06 -0.43 11.38
C PHE A 447 36.88 1.04 11.01
N GLY A 448 36.03 1.78 11.73
CA GLY A 448 35.66 3.18 11.42
C GLY A 448 35.18 3.97 12.65
N ASP A 449 35.01 5.29 12.46
CA ASP A 449 34.59 6.23 13.50
C ASP A 449 33.03 6.37 13.52
N GLY A 450 32.29 5.32 13.81
CA GLY A 450 30.84 5.46 13.85
C GLY A 450 30.11 4.17 14.24
N PRO A 451 28.78 4.18 14.24
CA PRO A 451 28.00 2.96 14.44
C PRO A 451 27.89 2.15 13.14
N LEU A 452 27.97 0.83 13.29
CA LEU A 452 27.65 -0.16 12.26
C LEU A 452 26.25 -0.72 12.52
N ALA A 453 25.43 -0.84 11.47
CA ALA A 453 24.12 -1.49 11.51
C ALA A 453 24.21 -2.88 10.87
N THR A 454 23.82 -3.90 11.61
CA THR A 454 23.76 -5.29 11.10
C THR A 454 22.31 -5.77 11.14
N SER A 455 21.78 -6.20 9.98
CA SER A 455 20.39 -6.62 9.84
C SER A 455 20.19 -7.44 8.57
N ALA A 456 19.29 -8.41 8.60
CA ALA A 456 18.78 -9.09 7.40
C ALA A 456 18.08 -8.14 6.40
N GLN A 457 17.74 -6.91 6.83
CA GLN A 457 17.08 -5.93 5.96
C GLN A 457 17.96 -5.51 4.76
N ALA A 458 19.27 -5.59 4.87
CA ALA A 458 20.19 -5.34 3.75
C ALA A 458 20.01 -6.37 2.62
N GLU A 459 19.76 -7.63 2.95
CA GLU A 459 19.49 -8.70 1.98
C GLU A 459 18.12 -8.53 1.33
N VAL A 460 17.11 -8.14 2.12
CA VAL A 460 15.79 -7.79 1.60
C VAL A 460 15.88 -6.66 0.58
N VAL A 461 16.65 -5.60 0.89
CA VAL A 461 16.89 -4.49 -0.03
C VAL A 461 17.59 -4.96 -1.32
N ALA A 462 18.57 -5.84 -1.23
CA ALA A 462 19.27 -6.38 -2.39
C ALA A 462 18.32 -7.19 -3.28
N GLY A 463 17.44 -8.01 -2.70
CA GLY A 463 16.40 -8.75 -3.41
C GLY A 463 15.41 -7.82 -4.13
N LEU A 464 14.93 -6.78 -3.47
CA LEU A 464 14.04 -5.78 -4.05
C LEU A 464 14.72 -5.04 -5.23
N LEU A 465 15.98 -4.62 -5.07
CA LEU A 465 16.73 -3.92 -6.12
C LEU A 465 16.86 -4.75 -7.41
N ALA A 466 16.96 -6.07 -7.30
CA ALA A 466 17.04 -6.97 -8.47
C ALA A 466 15.80 -6.88 -9.36
N ALA A 467 14.62 -6.64 -8.76
CA ALA A 467 13.33 -6.51 -9.46
C ALA A 467 12.92 -5.04 -9.72
N THR A 468 13.71 -4.06 -9.27
CA THR A 468 13.37 -2.64 -9.39
C THR A 468 13.77 -2.11 -10.77
N PRO A 469 12.84 -1.52 -11.54
CA PRO A 469 13.18 -0.84 -12.79
C PRO A 469 14.04 0.40 -12.57
N ALA A 470 14.79 0.81 -13.60
CA ALA A 470 15.54 2.06 -13.58
C ALA A 470 14.63 3.27 -13.33
N GLY A 471 15.03 4.17 -12.43
CA GLY A 471 14.25 5.34 -12.04
C GLY A 471 13.07 5.07 -11.11
N ALA A 472 12.88 3.81 -10.66
CA ALA A 472 11.82 3.44 -9.72
C ALA A 472 12.36 3.29 -8.29
N ILE A 473 11.42 3.38 -7.32
CA ILE A 473 11.65 3.16 -5.90
C ILE A 473 10.73 2.02 -5.45
N HIS A 474 11.30 0.87 -5.11
CA HIS A 474 10.55 -0.25 -4.55
C HIS A 474 10.69 -0.29 -3.02
N LEU A 475 9.61 -0.66 -2.36
CA LEU A 475 9.53 -0.72 -0.90
C LEU A 475 9.10 -2.12 -0.47
N GLY A 476 9.75 -2.66 0.55
CA GLY A 476 9.27 -3.85 1.22
C GLY A 476 7.97 -3.61 1.99
N LEU A 477 7.21 -4.67 2.22
CA LEU A 477 5.90 -4.62 2.88
C LEU A 477 5.93 -3.86 4.21
N THR A 478 6.82 -4.25 5.12
CA THR A 478 6.94 -3.64 6.45
C THR A 478 7.25 -2.14 6.36
N PHE A 479 8.12 -1.75 5.41
CA PHE A 479 8.44 -0.34 5.18
C PHE A 479 7.20 0.44 4.72
N ALA A 480 6.49 -0.06 3.70
CA ALA A 480 5.28 0.59 3.17
C ALA A 480 4.18 0.66 4.23
N ALA A 481 3.98 -0.41 5.00
CA ALA A 481 3.00 -0.47 6.08
C ALA A 481 3.31 0.58 7.17
N VAL A 482 4.53 0.59 7.70
CA VAL A 482 4.91 1.57 8.75
C VAL A 482 4.87 3.00 8.22
N LEU A 483 5.28 3.23 6.97
CA LEU A 483 5.15 4.55 6.33
C LEU A 483 3.68 4.99 6.20
N SER A 484 2.79 4.07 5.87
CA SER A 484 1.34 4.32 5.77
C SER A 484 0.71 4.59 7.15
N ALA A 485 1.12 3.85 8.19
CA ALA A 485 0.59 4.02 9.54
C ALA A 485 1.06 5.30 10.21
N ALA A 486 2.36 5.57 10.18
CA ALA A 486 3.06 6.56 11.01
C ALA A 486 3.74 7.68 10.21
N GLY A 487 3.86 7.53 8.90
CA GLY A 487 4.54 8.52 8.06
C GLY A 487 3.70 9.75 7.74
N PRO A 488 4.34 10.78 7.17
CA PRO A 488 3.65 11.96 6.68
C PRO A 488 2.65 11.60 5.57
N ALA A 489 1.50 12.29 5.55
CA ALA A 489 0.42 12.01 4.61
C ALA A 489 0.84 12.15 3.14
N ASP A 490 1.70 13.12 2.83
CA ASP A 490 2.22 13.35 1.47
C ASP A 490 3.06 12.18 0.95
N LEU A 491 3.77 11.46 1.80
CA LEU A 491 4.51 10.25 1.44
C LEU A 491 3.58 9.02 1.37
N ALA A 492 2.68 8.87 2.34
CA ALA A 492 1.73 7.76 2.36
C ALA A 492 0.83 7.72 1.11
N GLN A 493 0.37 8.89 0.62
CA GLN A 493 -0.43 9.02 -0.59
C GLN A 493 0.31 8.66 -1.89
N ARG A 494 1.65 8.55 -1.85
CA ARG A 494 2.48 8.19 -2.99
C ARG A 494 2.77 6.69 -3.08
N LEU A 495 2.30 5.91 -2.11
CA LEU A 495 2.43 4.46 -2.13
C LEU A 495 1.53 3.84 -3.20
N MET A 496 2.07 2.86 -3.90
CA MET A 496 1.34 2.07 -4.88
C MET A 496 1.65 0.60 -4.66
N ASP A 497 0.63 -0.22 -4.58
CA ASP A 497 0.76 -1.68 -4.61
C ASP A 497 1.13 -2.11 -6.05
N LEU A 498 2.16 -2.94 -6.19
CA LEU A 498 2.65 -3.42 -7.48
C LEU A 498 2.06 -4.77 -7.89
N THR A 499 1.61 -5.56 -6.92
CA THR A 499 1.13 -6.93 -7.12
C THR A 499 -0.39 -7.03 -7.05
N GLY A 500 -1.04 -6.17 -6.27
CA GLY A 500 -2.48 -6.20 -6.03
C GLY A 500 -2.90 -7.28 -5.02
N ASP A 501 -1.95 -8.02 -4.45
CA ASP A 501 -2.20 -9.13 -3.53
C ASP A 501 -1.84 -8.82 -2.06
N GLU A 502 -1.51 -7.57 -1.75
CA GLU A 502 -1.08 -7.08 -0.43
C GLU A 502 0.24 -7.70 0.09
N LEU A 503 0.92 -8.47 -0.74
CA LEU A 503 2.17 -9.12 -0.38
C LEU A 503 3.38 -8.21 -0.65
N GLY A 504 3.16 -7.10 -1.39
CA GLY A 504 4.23 -6.23 -1.87
C GLY A 504 5.05 -6.90 -2.99
N PRO A 505 6.01 -6.26 -3.58
CA PRO A 505 6.53 -4.95 -3.18
C PRO A 505 5.58 -3.78 -3.49
N TYR A 506 5.81 -2.68 -2.82
CA TYR A 506 5.17 -1.40 -3.11
C TYR A 506 6.11 -0.51 -3.91
N ALA A 507 5.56 0.45 -4.66
CA ALA A 507 6.33 1.54 -5.25
C ALA A 507 6.04 2.85 -4.52
N LEU A 508 7.07 3.73 -4.48
CA LEU A 508 6.93 5.11 -4.04
C LEU A 508 7.06 6.03 -5.27
N ARG A 509 6.03 6.82 -5.56
CA ARG A 509 6.08 7.80 -6.64
C ARG A 509 7.05 8.94 -6.32
N VAL A 510 7.88 9.27 -7.29
CA VAL A 510 8.83 10.38 -7.22
C VAL A 510 8.12 11.74 -7.23
#